data_7434927ac3094ac5d665c321d0427479
#
_entry.id   7434927ac3094ac5d665c321d0427479
#
_cell.length_a   1.000
_cell.length_b   1.000
_cell.length_c   1.000
_cell.angle_alpha   90.00
_cell.angle_beta   90.00
_cell.angle_gamma   90.00
#
_symmetry.space_group_name_H-M   'P 1'
#
loop_
_entity.id
_entity.type
_entity.pdbx_description
1 polymer ?
#
loop_
_entity_poly.entity_id
_entity_poly.type
_entity_poly.pdbx_seq_one_letter_code
_entity_poly.pdbx_strand_id
1 'polypeptide(L)'
;VQETTAQDSNEEIDLSDIKLTEKERKSAHPLFIQWDERWAYIPYGDENIGMAGCGPTCMSMVIVGLTHNSEATPAEIARHSEENGYYVNGQGTSWLLMSQVAKNYGITVNQMAVSQIEMENALDNGNMLICSVGAGDFTTQGHFIVIYGYTDEGFLVNDPYCKVRSTKKW
;
A
#
# COMPACT_ATOMS: atom_id res chain seq x y z
N VAL A 1 -9.18 -41.62 25.19
CA VAL A 1 -8.77 -40.81 24.01
C VAL A 1 -9.55 -39.52 24.16
N GLN A 2 -8.87 -38.45 24.62
CA GLN A 2 -9.45 -37.10 24.67
C GLN A 2 -9.11 -36.43 23.35
N GLU A 3 -10.14 -36.15 22.57
CA GLU A 3 -10.03 -35.22 21.43
C GLU A 3 -9.82 -33.80 21.96
N THR A 4 -8.64 -33.26 21.76
CA THR A 4 -8.36 -31.85 21.98
C THR A 4 -8.93 -31.10 20.78
N THR A 5 -10.10 -30.50 20.97
CA THR A 5 -10.62 -29.52 20.01
C THR A 5 -9.67 -28.33 19.99
N ALA A 6 -8.98 -28.12 18.87
CA ALA A 6 -8.30 -26.88 18.60
C ALA A 6 -9.36 -25.77 18.59
N GLN A 7 -9.33 -24.90 19.59
CA GLN A 7 -10.06 -23.64 19.54
C GLN A 7 -9.38 -22.77 18.49
N ASP A 8 -10.07 -22.60 17.38
CA ASP A 8 -9.76 -21.60 16.36
C ASP A 8 -10.06 -20.23 17.00
N SER A 9 -9.08 -19.68 17.68
CA SER A 9 -9.17 -18.33 18.23
C SER A 9 -8.92 -17.34 17.08
N ASN A 10 -9.95 -17.08 16.30
CA ASN A 10 -10.02 -15.93 15.42
C ASN A 10 -10.25 -14.70 16.30
N GLU A 11 -9.26 -14.31 17.10
CA GLU A 11 -9.28 -13.04 17.80
C GLU A 11 -9.12 -11.95 16.74
N GLU A 12 -10.20 -11.22 16.51
CA GLU A 12 -10.20 -10.05 15.64
C GLU A 12 -9.19 -9.04 16.19
N ILE A 13 -8.17 -8.74 15.40
CA ILE A 13 -7.10 -7.81 15.79
C ILE A 13 -7.71 -6.41 15.91
N ASP A 14 -7.66 -5.82 17.10
CA ASP A 14 -8.12 -4.45 17.31
C ASP A 14 -7.12 -3.47 16.69
N LEU A 15 -7.54 -2.81 15.62
CA LEU A 15 -6.75 -1.80 14.90
C LEU A 15 -7.01 -0.36 15.42
N SER A 16 -7.87 -0.19 16.43
CA SER A 16 -8.32 1.12 16.91
C SER A 16 -7.18 1.98 17.49
N ASP A 17 -6.12 1.36 17.98
CA ASP A 17 -4.94 2.03 18.53
C ASP A 17 -3.93 2.45 17.47
N ILE A 18 -4.05 1.99 16.24
CA ILE A 18 -3.16 2.33 15.14
C ILE A 18 -3.53 3.71 14.60
N LYS A 19 -2.69 4.70 14.86
CA LYS A 19 -2.95 6.09 14.46
C LYS A 19 -1.85 6.63 13.56
N LEU A 20 -2.27 7.37 12.56
CA LEU A 20 -1.38 8.20 11.75
C LEU A 20 -1.00 9.46 12.53
N THR A 21 0.25 9.89 12.41
CA THR A 21 0.70 11.17 12.94
C THR A 21 0.00 12.33 12.24
N GLU A 22 -0.03 13.49 12.87
CA GLU A 22 -0.60 14.69 12.27
C GLU A 22 0.09 15.07 10.95
N LYS A 23 1.40 14.90 10.87
CA LYS A 23 2.20 15.13 9.67
C LYS A 23 1.79 14.19 8.54
N GLU A 24 1.63 12.90 8.82
CA GLU A 24 1.23 11.90 7.83
C GLU A 24 -0.16 12.19 7.25
N ARG A 25 -1.16 12.41 8.12
CA ARG A 25 -2.54 12.65 7.66
C ARG A 25 -2.78 13.99 6.96
N LYS A 26 -1.90 14.98 7.17
CA LYS A 26 -1.94 16.27 6.47
C LYS A 26 -1.08 16.31 5.20
N SER A 27 -0.26 15.30 4.97
CA SER A 27 0.60 15.24 3.79
C SER A 27 -0.24 14.94 2.55
N ALA A 28 0.01 15.65 1.45
CA ALA A 28 -0.52 15.29 0.14
C ALA A 28 0.14 14.03 -0.43
N HIS A 29 1.35 13.70 0.02
CA HIS A 29 2.12 12.55 -0.45
C HIS A 29 2.78 11.84 0.74
N PRO A 30 2.00 11.25 1.67
CA PRO A 30 2.55 10.59 2.85
C PRO A 30 3.42 9.40 2.43
N LEU A 31 4.54 9.21 3.12
CA LEU A 31 5.36 8.02 3.00
C LEU A 31 5.08 7.10 4.18
N PHE A 32 4.47 5.95 3.91
CA PHE A 32 4.34 4.86 4.87
C PHE A 32 5.31 3.74 4.54
N ILE A 33 5.91 3.16 5.58
CA ILE A 33 6.83 2.04 5.44
C ILE A 33 6.11 0.79 5.92
N GLN A 34 6.06 -0.26 5.10
CA GLN A 34 5.32 -1.48 5.42
C GLN A 34 5.83 -2.19 6.68
N TRP A 35 7.11 -2.04 7.01
CA TRP A 35 7.73 -2.57 8.22
C TRP A 35 7.76 -1.58 9.41
N ASP A 36 6.94 -0.53 9.42
CA ASP A 36 6.72 0.33 10.59
C ASP A 36 6.09 -0.48 11.73
N GLU A 37 6.62 -0.36 12.94
CA GLU A 37 6.22 -1.16 14.11
C GLU A 37 4.73 -1.06 14.43
N ARG A 38 4.06 0.01 14.02
CA ARG A 38 2.62 0.20 14.22
C ARG A 38 1.77 -0.87 13.53
N TRP A 39 2.26 -1.46 12.43
CA TRP A 39 1.50 -2.44 11.64
C TRP A 39 2.33 -3.60 11.09
N ALA A 40 3.65 -3.55 11.14
CA ALA A 40 4.53 -4.53 10.49
C ALA A 40 4.23 -5.99 10.89
N TYR A 41 3.86 -6.21 12.15
CA TYR A 41 3.68 -7.55 12.72
C TYR A 41 2.25 -8.09 12.58
N ILE A 42 1.33 -7.28 12.06
CA ILE A 42 -0.05 -7.71 11.82
C ILE A 42 -0.03 -8.77 10.72
N PRO A 43 -0.68 -9.92 10.93
CA PRO A 43 -0.80 -10.96 9.90
C PRO A 43 -1.38 -10.40 8.60
N TYR A 44 -0.88 -10.88 7.48
CA TYR A 44 -1.36 -10.57 6.16
C TYR A 44 -1.11 -11.76 5.23
N GLY A 45 -2.15 -12.56 5.01
CA GLY A 45 -2.07 -13.84 4.34
C GLY A 45 -1.28 -14.87 5.15
N ASP A 46 -0.34 -15.51 4.50
CA ASP A 46 0.61 -16.45 5.10
C ASP A 46 1.88 -15.75 5.67
N GLU A 47 1.90 -14.43 5.65
CA GLU A 47 3.01 -13.58 6.09
C GLU A 47 2.52 -12.51 7.10
N ASN A 48 3.13 -11.36 7.09
CA ASN A 48 2.71 -10.16 7.80
C ASN A 48 2.86 -8.91 6.91
N ILE A 49 2.31 -7.78 7.34
CA ILE A 49 2.36 -6.54 6.57
C ILE A 49 3.81 -6.11 6.28
N GLY A 50 4.71 -6.30 7.23
CA GLY A 50 6.13 -5.97 7.06
C GLY A 50 6.80 -6.70 5.90
N MET A 51 6.35 -7.91 5.58
CA MET A 51 6.90 -8.75 4.52
C MET A 51 6.11 -8.62 3.21
N ALA A 52 4.79 -8.72 3.26
CA ALA A 52 3.93 -8.82 2.07
C ALA A 52 3.04 -7.59 1.83
N GLY A 53 3.10 -6.58 2.69
CA GLY A 53 2.15 -5.46 2.72
C GLY A 53 2.45 -4.30 1.77
N CYS A 54 3.28 -4.45 0.74
CA CYS A 54 3.57 -3.35 -0.18
C CYS A 54 2.31 -2.80 -0.88
N GLY A 55 1.40 -3.68 -1.31
CA GLY A 55 0.14 -3.29 -1.94
C GLY A 55 -0.77 -2.46 -1.02
N PRO A 56 -1.17 -2.99 0.15
CA PRO A 56 -1.96 -2.25 1.13
C PRO A 56 -1.30 -0.94 1.56
N THR A 57 0.02 -0.92 1.75
CA THR A 57 0.75 0.29 2.14
C THR A 57 0.73 1.34 1.04
N CYS A 58 0.93 0.97 -0.22
CA CYS A 58 0.78 1.88 -1.36
C CYS A 58 -0.63 2.44 -1.46
N MET A 59 -1.64 1.59 -1.32
CA MET A 59 -3.04 2.04 -1.39
C MET A 59 -3.38 2.99 -0.25
N SER A 60 -2.89 2.72 0.98
CA SER A 60 -3.01 3.62 2.12
C SER A 60 -2.38 4.99 1.83
N MET A 61 -1.15 5.04 1.29
CA MET A 61 -0.49 6.29 0.92
C MET A 61 -1.32 7.12 -0.07
N VAL A 62 -1.91 6.48 -1.07
CA VAL A 62 -2.76 7.14 -2.07
C VAL A 62 -4.06 7.65 -1.45
N ILE A 63 -4.76 6.83 -0.67
CA ILE A 63 -6.02 7.22 -0.05
C ILE A 63 -5.80 8.40 0.91
N VAL A 64 -4.83 8.29 1.82
CA VAL A 64 -4.53 9.36 2.78
C VAL A 64 -4.08 10.63 2.06
N GLY A 65 -3.23 10.52 1.05
CA GLY A 65 -2.74 11.67 0.27
C GLY A 65 -3.86 12.42 -0.46
N LEU A 66 -4.81 11.71 -1.04
CA LEU A 66 -5.89 12.32 -1.83
C LEU A 66 -7.11 12.76 -0.98
N THR A 67 -7.38 12.09 0.14
CA THR A 67 -8.62 12.29 0.91
C THR A 67 -8.40 12.82 2.33
N HIS A 68 -7.17 12.74 2.84
CA HIS A 68 -6.81 13.00 4.24
C HIS A 68 -7.59 12.12 5.26
N ASN A 69 -8.11 10.98 4.81
CA ASN A 69 -8.80 10.02 5.66
C ASN A 69 -7.78 9.29 6.56
N SER A 70 -7.76 9.61 7.84
CA SER A 70 -6.80 9.07 8.82
C SER A 70 -7.05 7.61 9.20
N GLU A 71 -8.21 7.06 8.88
CA GLU A 71 -8.55 5.67 9.18
C GLU A 71 -7.99 4.70 8.12
N ALA A 72 -7.60 5.20 6.95
CA ALA A 72 -7.05 4.39 5.88
C ALA A 72 -5.56 4.02 6.12
N THR A 73 -5.27 3.45 7.29
CA THR A 73 -3.91 2.99 7.65
C THR A 73 -3.50 1.76 6.83
N PRO A 74 -2.20 1.46 6.68
CA PRO A 74 -1.75 0.21 6.05
C PRO A 74 -2.38 -1.04 6.67
N ALA A 75 -2.61 -1.04 7.99
CA ALA A 75 -3.26 -2.14 8.70
C ALA A 75 -4.73 -2.31 8.28
N GLU A 76 -5.49 -1.21 8.22
CA GLU A 76 -6.90 -1.24 7.82
C GLU A 76 -7.06 -1.69 6.36
N ILE A 77 -6.19 -1.22 5.47
CA ILE A 77 -6.23 -1.63 4.07
C ILE A 77 -5.83 -3.11 3.91
N ALA A 78 -4.86 -3.60 4.69
CA ALA A 78 -4.48 -5.01 4.70
C ALA A 78 -5.62 -5.90 5.20
N ARG A 79 -6.28 -5.53 6.32
CA ARG A 79 -7.46 -6.21 6.83
C ARG A 79 -8.56 -6.30 5.78
N HIS A 80 -8.89 -5.18 5.14
CA HIS A 80 -9.88 -5.15 4.06
C HIS A 80 -9.48 -6.03 2.87
N SER A 81 -8.19 -6.08 2.54
CA SER A 81 -7.64 -6.93 1.49
C SER A 81 -7.88 -8.43 1.78
N GLU A 82 -7.63 -8.86 3.02
CA GLU A 82 -7.86 -10.26 3.43
C GLU A 82 -9.33 -10.63 3.44
N GLU A 83 -10.17 -9.80 4.06
CA GLU A 83 -11.62 -10.02 4.15
C GLU A 83 -12.29 -10.17 2.78
N ASN A 84 -11.72 -9.57 1.74
CA ASN A 84 -12.25 -9.60 0.37
C ASN A 84 -11.46 -10.52 -0.57
N GLY A 85 -10.48 -11.27 -0.06
CA GLY A 85 -9.72 -12.24 -0.86
C GLY A 85 -8.76 -11.60 -1.88
N TYR A 86 -8.22 -10.41 -1.58
CA TYR A 86 -7.26 -9.75 -2.46
C TYR A 86 -5.80 -10.10 -2.13
N TYR A 87 -5.58 -10.90 -1.11
CA TYR A 87 -4.28 -11.54 -0.89
C TYR A 87 -4.20 -12.88 -1.63
N VAL A 88 -3.07 -13.15 -2.27
CA VAL A 88 -2.81 -14.40 -2.98
C VAL A 88 -1.56 -15.07 -2.39
N ASN A 89 -1.73 -16.24 -1.78
CA ASN A 89 -0.64 -16.97 -1.12
C ASN A 89 0.59 -17.12 -2.02
N GLY A 90 1.74 -16.71 -1.50
CA GLY A 90 3.02 -16.76 -2.20
C GLY A 90 3.18 -15.75 -3.36
N GLN A 91 2.18 -14.91 -3.62
CA GLN A 91 2.22 -13.88 -4.67
C GLN A 91 1.97 -12.47 -4.12
N GLY A 92 1.49 -12.36 -2.87
CA GLY A 92 1.17 -11.08 -2.24
C GLY A 92 -0.18 -10.51 -2.67
N THR A 93 -0.25 -9.20 -2.82
CA THR A 93 -1.50 -8.48 -3.08
C THR A 93 -1.94 -8.57 -4.55
N SER A 94 -3.20 -8.94 -4.76
CA SER A 94 -3.85 -8.86 -6.07
C SER A 94 -4.06 -7.41 -6.51
N TRP A 95 -3.97 -7.16 -7.82
CA TRP A 95 -4.31 -5.87 -8.44
C TRP A 95 -5.76 -5.41 -8.16
N LEU A 96 -6.65 -6.35 -7.84
CA LEU A 96 -8.04 -6.05 -7.50
C LEU A 96 -8.14 -5.17 -6.26
N LEU A 97 -7.19 -5.26 -5.31
CA LEU A 97 -7.15 -4.38 -4.16
C LEU A 97 -7.25 -2.91 -4.59
N MET A 98 -6.41 -2.49 -5.55
CA MET A 98 -6.31 -1.10 -5.95
C MET A 98 -7.64 -0.56 -6.48
N SER A 99 -8.30 -1.30 -7.37
CA SER A 99 -9.55 -0.86 -7.99
C SER A 99 -10.78 -0.99 -7.08
N GLN A 100 -10.79 -1.95 -6.17
CA GLN A 100 -11.99 -2.19 -5.34
C GLN A 100 -11.97 -1.35 -4.06
N VAL A 101 -10.83 -1.29 -3.36
CA VAL A 101 -10.72 -0.52 -2.11
C VAL A 101 -10.87 0.98 -2.37
N ALA A 102 -10.27 1.50 -3.43
CA ALA A 102 -10.36 2.92 -3.79
C ALA A 102 -11.81 3.45 -3.85
N LYS A 103 -12.73 2.63 -4.35
CA LYS A 103 -14.16 2.98 -4.44
C LYS A 103 -14.79 3.32 -3.09
N ASN A 104 -14.37 2.63 -2.02
CA ASN A 104 -14.88 2.86 -0.67
C ASN A 104 -14.50 4.24 -0.14
N TYR A 105 -13.49 4.86 -0.74
CA TYR A 105 -12.98 6.18 -0.39
C TYR A 105 -13.31 7.25 -1.44
N GLY A 106 -14.18 6.93 -2.40
CA GLY A 106 -14.58 7.86 -3.46
C GLY A 106 -13.51 8.14 -4.51
N ILE A 107 -12.50 7.27 -4.61
CA ILE A 107 -11.40 7.40 -5.57
C ILE A 107 -11.68 6.55 -6.80
N THR A 108 -11.54 7.14 -7.98
CA THR A 108 -11.60 6.43 -9.26
C THR A 108 -10.20 5.95 -9.64
N VAL A 109 -10.11 4.67 -10.00
CA VAL A 109 -8.86 4.05 -10.44
C VAL A 109 -8.98 3.65 -11.91
N ASN A 110 -8.00 4.06 -12.70
CA ASN A 110 -7.86 3.70 -14.10
C ASN A 110 -6.52 2.97 -14.31
N GLN A 111 -6.56 1.91 -15.06
CA GLN A 111 -5.34 1.26 -15.53
C GLN A 111 -4.79 2.04 -16.74
N MET A 112 -3.49 2.23 -16.78
CA MET A 112 -2.82 2.93 -17.86
C MET A 112 -1.57 2.18 -18.35
N ALA A 113 -1.16 2.45 -19.56
CA ALA A 113 0.10 1.96 -20.10
C ALA A 113 1.30 2.68 -19.45
N VAL A 114 2.45 2.00 -19.40
CA VAL A 114 3.69 2.59 -18.92
C VAL A 114 4.29 3.43 -20.05
N SER A 115 4.02 4.74 -20.00
CA SER A 115 4.55 5.75 -20.93
C SER A 115 4.89 6.99 -20.12
N GLN A 116 6.08 7.53 -20.29
CA GLN A 116 6.51 8.74 -19.58
C GLN A 116 5.49 9.87 -19.74
N ILE A 117 5.07 10.14 -20.98
CA ILE A 117 4.14 11.23 -21.28
C ILE A 117 2.78 11.02 -20.60
N GLU A 118 2.25 9.79 -20.62
CA GLU A 118 0.96 9.50 -19.98
C GLU A 118 1.06 9.58 -18.46
N MET A 119 2.18 9.13 -17.87
CA MET A 119 2.43 9.21 -16.44
C MET A 119 2.55 10.67 -15.98
N GLU A 120 3.33 11.50 -16.69
CA GLU A 120 3.46 12.93 -16.41
C GLU A 120 2.11 13.64 -16.53
N ASN A 121 1.35 13.39 -17.58
CA ASN A 121 -0.01 13.93 -17.74
C ASN A 121 -0.96 13.52 -16.61
N ALA A 122 -0.90 12.28 -16.16
CA ALA A 122 -1.72 11.83 -15.02
C ALA A 122 -1.34 12.57 -13.73
N LEU A 123 -0.05 12.74 -13.46
CA LEU A 123 0.46 13.48 -12.30
C LEU A 123 0.10 14.97 -12.35
N ASP A 124 0.19 15.59 -13.51
CA ASP A 124 -0.20 17.00 -13.74
C ASP A 124 -1.69 17.25 -13.49
N ASN A 125 -2.52 16.22 -13.68
CA ASN A 125 -3.95 16.24 -13.35
C ASN A 125 -4.26 15.90 -11.88
N GLY A 126 -3.24 15.87 -11.01
CA GLY A 126 -3.41 15.65 -9.57
C GLY A 126 -3.62 14.19 -9.18
N ASN A 127 -3.34 13.25 -10.08
CA ASN A 127 -3.40 11.82 -9.76
C ASN A 127 -2.11 11.35 -9.10
N MET A 128 -2.19 10.22 -8.41
CA MET A 128 -1.04 9.44 -7.96
C MET A 128 -1.05 8.09 -8.69
N LEU A 129 0.13 7.53 -8.93
CA LEU A 129 0.25 6.26 -9.66
C LEU A 129 0.71 5.16 -8.70
N ILE A 130 0.07 4.01 -8.72
CA ILE A 130 0.59 2.79 -8.10
C ILE A 130 1.17 1.93 -9.22
N CYS A 131 2.47 1.68 -9.16
CA CYS A 131 3.19 0.90 -10.14
C CYS A 131 3.56 -0.47 -9.56
N SER A 132 3.27 -1.54 -10.30
CA SER A 132 3.88 -2.84 -10.06
C SER A 132 5.21 -2.90 -10.80
N VAL A 133 6.26 -3.22 -10.07
CA VAL A 133 7.61 -3.35 -10.58
C VAL A 133 8.13 -4.77 -10.43
N GLY A 134 8.80 -5.27 -11.45
CA GLY A 134 9.50 -6.56 -11.43
C GLY A 134 10.92 -6.44 -10.91
N ALA A 135 11.70 -7.51 -11.10
CA ALA A 135 13.10 -7.56 -10.68
C ALA A 135 13.91 -6.39 -11.27
N GLY A 136 14.61 -5.67 -10.42
CA GLY A 136 15.39 -4.47 -10.77
C GLY A 136 15.78 -3.68 -9.53
N ASP A 137 15.83 -2.37 -9.64
CA ASP A 137 16.30 -1.48 -8.57
C ASP A 137 15.43 -1.48 -7.31
N PHE A 138 14.14 -1.80 -7.45
CA PHE A 138 13.20 -1.78 -6.34
C PHE A 138 13.03 -3.12 -5.64
N THR A 139 13.23 -4.22 -6.35
CA THR A 139 12.95 -5.57 -5.85
C THR A 139 13.69 -6.64 -6.64
N THR A 140 13.84 -7.82 -6.07
CA THR A 140 14.34 -9.02 -6.77
C THR A 140 13.23 -9.88 -7.37
N GLN A 141 11.97 -9.62 -7.03
CA GLN A 141 10.81 -10.40 -7.48
C GLN A 141 9.70 -9.48 -8.02
N GLY A 142 8.76 -9.10 -7.17
CA GLY A 142 7.66 -8.19 -7.46
C GLY A 142 7.47 -7.22 -6.31
N HIS A 143 7.02 -5.99 -6.62
CA HIS A 143 6.81 -4.96 -5.61
C HIS A 143 5.82 -3.91 -6.11
N PHE A 144 5.17 -3.19 -5.18
CA PHE A 144 4.38 -2.01 -5.48
C PHE A 144 5.06 -0.77 -4.95
N ILE A 145 5.05 0.29 -5.73
CA ILE A 145 5.53 1.62 -5.37
C ILE A 145 4.50 2.68 -5.75
N VAL A 146 4.56 3.84 -5.12
CA VAL A 146 3.75 5.01 -5.49
C VAL A 146 4.63 6.04 -6.18
N ILE A 147 4.18 6.54 -7.34
CA ILE A 147 4.75 7.71 -8.00
C ILE A 147 3.79 8.87 -7.77
N TYR A 148 4.28 9.97 -7.22
CA TYR A 148 3.46 11.10 -6.80
C TYR A 148 3.82 12.42 -7.46
N GLY A 149 4.84 12.45 -8.29
CA GLY A 149 5.29 13.64 -9.01
C GLY A 149 6.51 13.35 -9.89
N TYR A 150 7.00 14.39 -10.54
CA TYR A 150 8.23 14.32 -11.33
C TYR A 150 8.94 15.67 -11.37
N THR A 151 10.19 15.64 -11.79
CA THR A 151 11.05 16.80 -12.07
C THR A 151 11.82 16.54 -13.35
N ASP A 152 12.60 17.52 -13.83
CA ASP A 152 13.52 17.33 -14.97
C ASP A 152 14.55 16.21 -14.74
N GLU A 153 14.76 15.80 -13.46
CA GLU A 153 15.73 14.76 -13.11
C GLU A 153 15.09 13.37 -12.96
N GLY A 154 13.76 13.25 -13.04
CA GLY A 154 13.02 11.99 -12.95
C GLY A 154 11.82 12.01 -12.02
N PHE A 155 11.20 10.85 -11.85
CA PHE A 155 10.00 10.67 -11.03
C PHE A 155 10.30 10.69 -9.53
N LEU A 156 9.35 11.21 -8.77
CA LEU A 156 9.33 11.21 -7.31
C LEU A 156 8.54 10.00 -6.81
N VAL A 157 9.20 9.15 -6.03
CA VAL A 157 8.66 7.85 -5.63
C VAL A 157 8.54 7.75 -4.11
N ASN A 158 7.44 7.18 -3.64
CA ASN A 158 7.30 6.64 -2.29
C ASN A 158 7.36 5.11 -2.37
N ASP A 159 8.47 4.54 -1.91
CA ASP A 159 8.69 3.10 -1.82
C ASP A 159 8.31 2.62 -0.41
N PRO A 160 7.28 1.77 -0.26
CA PRO A 160 6.84 1.31 1.06
C PRO A 160 7.86 0.43 1.78
N TYR A 161 8.88 -0.05 1.09
CA TYR A 161 9.93 -0.88 1.69
C TYR A 161 11.20 -0.11 2.03
N CYS A 162 11.56 0.93 1.28
CA CYS A 162 12.86 1.54 1.40
C CYS A 162 12.82 3.08 1.42
N LYS A 163 13.03 3.66 2.60
CA LYS A 163 13.11 5.14 2.77
C LYS A 163 14.16 5.78 1.88
N VAL A 164 15.31 5.12 1.69
CA VAL A 164 16.41 5.68 0.87
C VAL A 164 16.01 5.77 -0.59
N ARG A 165 15.29 4.80 -1.14
CA ARG A 165 14.78 4.85 -2.51
C ARG A 165 13.76 5.99 -2.68
N SER A 166 13.00 6.31 -1.64
CA SER A 166 12.05 7.42 -1.64
C SER A 166 12.70 8.81 -1.60
N THR A 167 14.01 8.91 -1.42
CA THR A 167 14.75 10.20 -1.49
C THR A 167 15.42 10.44 -2.83
N LYS A 168 15.41 9.46 -3.72
CA LYS A 168 16.00 9.53 -5.06
C LYS A 168 14.95 9.95 -6.08
N LYS A 169 15.43 10.41 -7.23
CA LYS A 169 14.65 10.56 -8.46
C LYS A 169 14.96 9.39 -9.38
N TRP A 170 13.98 8.95 -10.13
CA TRP A 170 14.00 7.70 -10.90
C TRP A 170 13.62 7.89 -12.37
#